data_a22d47c618cc6977ebc2120773ed5ad7
#
_entry.id   a22d47c618cc6977ebc2120773ed5ad7
#
_cell.length_a   1.000
_cell.length_b   1.000
_cell.length_c   1.000
_cell.angle_alpha   90.00
_cell.angle_beta   90.00
_cell.angle_gamma   90.00
#
_symmetry.space_group_name_H-M   'P 1'
#
loop_
_entity.id
_entity.type
_entity.pdbx_description
1 polymer ?
#
loop_
_entity_poly.entity_id
_entity_poly.type
_entity_poly.pdbx_seq_one_letter_code
_entity_poly.pdbx_strand_id
1 'polypeptide(L)'
;DEEDVSHYMELLKDTPDYFDHLLGFEQEKAQAGTFMTENILNNVIDQCQSFIDNPENNLLVTTFSGKLDDELPGLDAQTRADFMQQNEDAVMTYVIPAYESLIDGLEELRPYCSSNGCLGAFEEGKDYYTALIRSVTGTQMSPEEMIDYIDERLDEQITTMAVIAMSNPQIIQD
;
A
#
# COMPACT_ATOMS: atom_id res chain seq x y z
N ASP A 1 -9.95 -27.73 1.52
CA ASP A 1 -9.74 -29.10 1.00
C ASP A 1 -8.77 -29.09 -0.19
N GLU A 2 -8.52 -30.24 -0.86
CA GLU A 2 -7.58 -30.33 -2.00
C GLU A 2 -8.08 -29.54 -3.23
N GLU A 3 -9.38 -29.34 -3.38
CA GLU A 3 -9.96 -28.51 -4.43
C GLU A 3 -9.61 -27.03 -4.21
N ASP A 4 -9.60 -26.57 -2.96
CA ASP A 4 -9.16 -25.21 -2.62
C ASP A 4 -7.68 -24.98 -2.96
N VAL A 5 -6.83 -26.00 -2.76
CA VAL A 5 -5.42 -25.93 -3.19
C VAL A 5 -5.32 -25.78 -4.70
N SER A 6 -6.12 -26.54 -5.45
CA SER A 6 -6.14 -26.45 -6.92
C SER A 6 -6.60 -25.08 -7.40
N HIS A 7 -7.66 -24.53 -6.82
CA HIS A 7 -8.12 -23.16 -7.11
C HIS A 7 -7.08 -22.11 -6.77
N TYR A 8 -6.37 -22.26 -5.64
CA TYR A 8 -5.28 -21.36 -5.28
C TYR A 8 -4.15 -21.39 -6.33
N MET A 9 -3.77 -22.56 -6.82
CA MET A 9 -2.77 -22.68 -7.90
C MET A 9 -3.22 -22.03 -9.21
N GLU A 10 -4.53 -22.10 -9.53
CA GLU A 10 -5.09 -21.39 -10.69
C GLU A 10 -4.98 -19.87 -10.50
N LEU A 11 -5.30 -19.33 -9.31
CA LEU A 11 -5.14 -17.90 -9.02
C LEU A 11 -3.69 -17.42 -9.17
N LEU A 12 -2.70 -18.23 -8.76
CA LEU A 12 -1.29 -17.89 -8.99
C LEU A 12 -0.96 -17.81 -10.48
N LYS A 13 -1.52 -18.70 -11.30
CA LYS A 13 -1.31 -18.72 -12.76
C LYS A 13 -2.00 -17.55 -13.46
N ASP A 14 -3.07 -17.03 -12.90
CA ASP A 14 -3.82 -15.89 -13.44
C ASP A 14 -3.19 -14.53 -13.08
N THR A 15 -2.16 -14.51 -12.23
CA THR A 15 -1.48 -13.27 -11.82
C THR A 15 -0.98 -12.42 -12.99
N PRO A 16 -0.35 -12.99 -14.05
CA PRO A 16 0.08 -12.21 -15.20
C PRO A 16 -1.06 -11.48 -15.90
N ASP A 17 -2.16 -12.18 -16.18
CA ASP A 17 -3.34 -11.61 -16.84
C ASP A 17 -3.98 -10.50 -15.99
N TYR A 18 -4.01 -10.69 -14.67
CA TYR A 18 -4.50 -9.67 -13.75
C TYR A 18 -3.64 -8.39 -13.80
N PHE A 19 -2.32 -8.52 -13.79
CA PHE A 19 -1.43 -7.36 -13.85
C PHE A 19 -1.40 -6.70 -15.22
N ASP A 20 -1.57 -7.44 -16.31
CA ASP A 20 -1.74 -6.86 -17.65
C ASP A 20 -2.98 -5.97 -17.72
N HIS A 21 -4.11 -6.43 -17.16
CA HIS A 21 -5.31 -5.61 -17.06
C HIS A 21 -5.13 -4.38 -16.17
N LEU A 22 -4.42 -4.54 -15.04
CA LEU A 22 -4.10 -3.42 -14.14
C LEU A 22 -3.24 -2.37 -14.83
N LEU A 23 -2.20 -2.78 -15.55
CA LEU A 23 -1.36 -1.89 -16.35
C LEU A 23 -2.15 -1.17 -17.45
N GLY A 24 -3.05 -1.89 -18.13
CA GLY A 24 -3.94 -1.28 -19.11
C GLY A 24 -4.78 -0.14 -18.50
N PHE A 25 -5.34 -0.36 -17.31
CA PHE A 25 -6.08 0.67 -16.59
C PHE A 25 -5.19 1.85 -16.17
N GLU A 26 -3.97 1.61 -15.68
CA GLU A 26 -3.04 2.68 -15.31
C GLU A 26 -2.58 3.47 -16.55
N GLN A 27 -2.45 2.84 -17.73
CA GLN A 27 -2.19 3.51 -19.00
C GLN A 27 -3.34 4.44 -19.42
N GLU A 28 -4.59 4.01 -19.25
CA GLU A 28 -5.76 4.86 -19.50
C GLU A 28 -5.75 6.08 -18.57
N LYS A 29 -5.44 5.90 -17.28
CA LYS A 29 -5.29 7.00 -16.33
C LYS A 29 -4.17 7.96 -16.73
N ALA A 30 -3.04 7.43 -17.19
CA ALA A 30 -1.92 8.24 -17.67
C ALA A 30 -2.31 9.10 -18.87
N GLN A 31 -3.03 8.54 -19.84
CA GLN A 31 -3.57 9.26 -21.00
C GLN A 31 -4.61 10.32 -20.61
N ALA A 32 -5.40 10.05 -19.59
CA ALA A 32 -6.38 10.98 -19.05
C ALA A 32 -5.78 12.08 -18.15
N GLY A 33 -4.46 12.03 -17.87
CA GLY A 33 -3.79 12.99 -16.96
C GLY A 33 -4.13 12.82 -15.48
N THR A 34 -4.65 11.66 -15.10
CA THR A 34 -5.05 11.31 -13.73
C THR A 34 -4.13 10.24 -13.11
N PHE A 35 -2.95 10.04 -13.69
CA PHE A 35 -1.96 9.10 -13.16
C PHE A 35 -1.42 9.55 -11.82
N MET A 36 -0.88 8.61 -11.06
CA MET A 36 -0.34 8.86 -9.72
C MET A 36 0.86 9.81 -9.72
N THR A 37 1.24 10.29 -8.55
CA THR A 37 2.44 11.12 -8.39
C THR A 37 3.69 10.27 -8.38
N GLU A 38 4.84 10.87 -8.66
CA GLU A 38 6.13 10.17 -8.65
C GLU A 38 6.43 9.51 -7.29
N ASN A 39 6.09 10.15 -6.17
CA ASN A 39 6.28 9.56 -4.85
C ASN A 39 5.43 8.30 -4.63
N ILE A 40 4.18 8.31 -5.11
CA ILE A 40 3.31 7.13 -5.03
C ILE A 40 3.82 6.03 -5.95
N LEU A 41 4.23 6.37 -7.17
CA LEU A 41 4.82 5.41 -8.11
C LEU A 41 6.05 4.73 -7.50
N ASN A 42 6.99 5.49 -6.95
CA ASN A 42 8.17 4.95 -6.30
C ASN A 42 7.81 3.99 -5.16
N ASN A 43 6.88 4.39 -4.29
CA ASN A 43 6.43 3.52 -3.19
C ASN A 43 5.80 2.21 -3.68
N VAL A 44 5.02 2.25 -4.76
CA VAL A 44 4.41 1.04 -5.36
C VAL A 44 5.49 0.14 -5.94
N ILE A 45 6.43 0.70 -6.70
CA ILE A 45 7.54 -0.04 -7.29
C ILE A 45 8.42 -0.67 -6.20
N ASP A 46 8.78 0.10 -5.16
CA ASP A 46 9.56 -0.39 -4.02
C ASP A 46 8.86 -1.55 -3.29
N GLN A 47 7.53 -1.49 -3.13
CA GLN A 47 6.76 -2.59 -2.53
C GLN A 47 6.75 -3.82 -3.43
N CYS A 48 6.54 -3.66 -4.74
CA CYS A 48 6.61 -4.75 -5.69
C CYS A 48 7.99 -5.39 -5.70
N GLN A 49 9.05 -4.58 -5.76
CA GLN A 49 10.43 -5.05 -5.73
C GLN A 49 10.73 -5.81 -4.44
N SER A 50 10.35 -5.27 -3.28
CA SER A 50 10.54 -5.92 -1.98
C SER A 50 9.83 -7.27 -1.87
N PHE A 51 8.71 -7.43 -2.57
CA PHE A 51 7.98 -8.69 -2.61
C PHE A 51 8.71 -9.78 -3.40
N ILE A 52 9.46 -9.40 -4.45
CA ILE A 52 10.17 -10.35 -5.34
C ILE A 52 11.67 -10.47 -5.10
N ASP A 53 12.28 -9.62 -4.25
CA ASP A 53 13.72 -9.59 -3.99
C ASP A 53 14.31 -10.92 -3.46
N ASN A 54 13.48 -11.73 -2.81
CA ASN A 54 13.90 -13.03 -2.28
C ASN A 54 12.89 -14.12 -2.64
N PRO A 55 12.86 -14.56 -3.90
CA PRO A 55 11.84 -15.46 -4.40
C PRO A 55 11.79 -16.81 -3.68
N GLU A 56 12.94 -17.39 -3.29
CA GLU A 56 13.00 -18.66 -2.55
C GLU A 56 12.38 -18.57 -1.15
N ASN A 57 12.39 -17.38 -0.54
CA ASN A 57 11.77 -17.10 0.76
C ASN A 57 10.55 -16.18 0.62
N ASN A 58 9.95 -16.15 -0.57
CA ASN A 58 8.74 -15.37 -0.78
C ASN A 58 7.62 -15.79 0.18
N LEU A 59 6.81 -14.82 0.61
CA LEU A 59 5.72 -15.05 1.55
C LEU A 59 4.75 -16.16 1.08
N LEU A 60 4.46 -16.23 -0.21
CA LEU A 60 3.57 -17.24 -0.79
C LEU A 60 4.16 -18.65 -0.72
N VAL A 61 5.50 -18.76 -0.73
CA VAL A 61 6.20 -20.05 -0.57
C VAL A 61 6.29 -20.43 0.91
N THR A 62 6.76 -19.53 1.75
CA THR A 62 7.08 -19.83 3.15
C THR A 62 5.84 -20.07 4.02
N THR A 63 4.72 -19.38 3.76
CA THR A 63 3.48 -19.55 4.53
C THR A 63 2.62 -20.71 4.05
N PHE A 64 2.81 -21.18 2.82
CA PHE A 64 1.98 -22.23 2.23
C PHE A 64 2.11 -23.56 2.99
N SER A 65 3.32 -23.91 3.40
CA SER A 65 3.57 -25.13 4.21
C SER A 65 2.76 -25.13 5.51
N GLY A 66 2.79 -24.03 6.26
CA GLY A 66 2.03 -23.89 7.51
C GLY A 66 0.51 -24.00 7.28
N LYS A 67 0.01 -23.38 6.20
CA LYS A 67 -1.41 -23.47 5.83
C LYS A 67 -1.83 -24.89 5.47
N LEU A 68 -1.00 -25.68 4.76
CA LEU A 68 -1.28 -27.08 4.50
C LEU A 68 -1.36 -27.89 5.79
N ASP A 69 -0.46 -27.66 6.74
CA ASP A 69 -0.44 -28.38 8.02
C ASP A 69 -1.67 -28.05 8.88
N ASP A 70 -2.12 -26.79 8.87
CA ASP A 70 -3.25 -26.31 9.67
C ASP A 70 -4.60 -26.74 9.07
N GLU A 71 -4.76 -26.62 7.74
CA GLU A 71 -6.05 -26.81 7.06
C GLU A 71 -6.24 -28.25 6.53
N LEU A 72 -5.14 -28.95 6.26
CA LEU A 72 -5.15 -30.31 5.69
C LEU A 72 -4.24 -31.28 6.46
N PRO A 73 -4.43 -31.46 7.78
CA PRO A 73 -3.54 -32.26 8.62
C PRO A 73 -3.54 -33.76 8.28
N GLY A 74 -4.45 -34.20 7.41
CA GLY A 74 -4.58 -35.60 6.96
C GLY A 74 -3.87 -35.93 5.66
N LEU A 75 -3.16 -34.97 5.03
CA LEU A 75 -2.42 -35.22 3.80
C LEU A 75 -1.29 -36.23 4.01
N ASP A 76 -1.14 -37.14 3.08
CA ASP A 76 0.04 -38.01 3.05
C ASP A 76 1.28 -37.19 2.62
N ALA A 77 2.47 -37.70 3.01
CA ALA A 77 3.72 -36.96 2.81
C ALA A 77 4.06 -36.70 1.34
N GLN A 78 3.64 -37.58 0.42
CA GLN A 78 3.91 -37.40 -1.01
C GLN A 78 3.00 -36.32 -1.59
N THR A 79 1.72 -36.35 -1.35
CA THR A 79 0.75 -35.33 -1.80
C THR A 79 1.11 -33.96 -1.25
N ARG A 80 1.54 -33.90 0.03
CA ARG A 80 2.02 -32.65 0.62
C ARG A 80 3.25 -32.11 -0.09
N ALA A 81 4.23 -32.96 -0.38
CA ALA A 81 5.44 -32.55 -1.09
C ALA A 81 5.12 -32.07 -2.52
N ASP A 82 4.20 -32.75 -3.20
CA ASP A 82 3.76 -32.39 -4.56
C ASP A 82 3.06 -31.01 -4.56
N PHE A 83 2.22 -30.71 -3.58
CA PHE A 83 1.59 -29.39 -3.46
C PHE A 83 2.61 -28.28 -3.16
N MET A 84 3.57 -28.53 -2.29
CA MET A 84 4.64 -27.56 -2.01
C MET A 84 5.46 -27.26 -3.26
N GLN A 85 5.84 -28.28 -4.03
CA GLN A 85 6.58 -28.11 -5.27
C GLN A 85 5.75 -27.33 -6.31
N GLN A 86 4.46 -27.67 -6.47
CA GLN A 86 3.57 -26.96 -7.39
C GLN A 86 3.41 -25.49 -7.01
N ASN A 87 3.31 -25.18 -5.71
CA ASN A 87 3.25 -23.80 -5.25
C ASN A 87 4.53 -23.02 -5.57
N GLU A 88 5.69 -23.60 -5.27
CA GLU A 88 6.98 -22.96 -5.58
C GLU A 88 7.13 -22.74 -7.09
N ASP A 89 6.85 -23.76 -7.89
CA ASP A 89 6.91 -23.68 -9.36
C ASP A 89 5.94 -22.61 -9.90
N ALA A 90 4.72 -22.50 -9.34
CA ALA A 90 3.75 -21.51 -9.76
C ALA A 90 4.19 -20.09 -9.38
N VAL A 91 4.72 -19.89 -8.18
CA VAL A 91 5.26 -18.58 -7.75
C VAL A 91 6.40 -18.16 -8.65
N MET A 92 7.36 -19.05 -8.90
CA MET A 92 8.55 -18.75 -9.72
C MET A 92 8.22 -18.54 -11.20
N THR A 93 7.21 -19.25 -11.72
CA THR A 93 6.91 -19.22 -13.17
C THR A 93 5.94 -18.11 -13.52
N TYR A 94 4.99 -17.79 -12.66
CA TYR A 94 3.90 -16.86 -12.97
C TYR A 94 3.95 -15.59 -12.13
N VAL A 95 4.10 -15.71 -10.80
CA VAL A 95 3.98 -14.55 -9.90
C VAL A 95 5.20 -13.63 -10.01
N ILE A 96 6.40 -14.18 -9.84
CA ILE A 96 7.63 -13.36 -9.87
C ILE A 96 7.77 -12.62 -11.21
N PRO A 97 7.68 -13.28 -12.39
CA PRO A 97 7.76 -12.58 -13.66
C PRO A 97 6.62 -11.57 -13.89
N ALA A 98 5.43 -11.83 -13.35
CA ALA A 98 4.32 -10.88 -13.45
C ALA A 98 4.62 -9.58 -12.68
N TYR A 99 5.20 -9.67 -11.48
CA TYR A 99 5.66 -8.50 -10.73
C TYR A 99 6.78 -7.74 -11.45
N GLU A 100 7.74 -8.45 -12.05
CA GLU A 100 8.80 -7.84 -12.88
C GLU A 100 8.18 -7.05 -14.04
N SER A 101 7.24 -7.66 -14.78
CA SER A 101 6.52 -7.00 -15.87
C SER A 101 5.69 -5.80 -15.39
N LEU A 102 5.06 -5.90 -14.21
CA LEU A 102 4.32 -4.80 -13.60
C LEU A 102 5.24 -3.62 -13.26
N ILE A 103 6.41 -3.89 -12.67
CA ILE A 103 7.41 -2.87 -12.35
C ILE A 103 7.87 -2.16 -13.62
N ASP A 104 8.24 -2.92 -14.65
CA ASP A 104 8.69 -2.38 -15.92
C ASP A 104 7.60 -1.50 -16.58
N GLY A 105 6.36 -1.99 -16.62
CA GLY A 105 5.23 -1.26 -17.16
C GLY A 105 4.91 0.02 -16.38
N LEU A 106 5.01 0.00 -15.06
CA LEU A 106 4.84 1.20 -14.22
C LEU A 106 5.97 2.20 -14.43
N GLU A 107 7.21 1.74 -14.59
CA GLU A 107 8.35 2.62 -14.93
C GLU A 107 8.18 3.31 -16.29
N GLU A 108 7.63 2.63 -17.29
CA GLU A 108 7.30 3.24 -18.59
C GLU A 108 6.27 4.38 -18.45
N LEU A 109 5.40 4.32 -17.44
CA LEU A 109 4.41 5.36 -17.15
C LEU A 109 4.96 6.55 -16.33
N ARG A 110 6.17 6.49 -15.84
CA ARG A 110 6.82 7.55 -15.05
C ARG A 110 6.74 8.96 -15.67
N PRO A 111 6.89 9.14 -17.01
CA PRO A 111 6.76 10.46 -17.63
C PRO A 111 5.36 11.10 -17.49
N TYR A 112 4.36 10.29 -17.17
CA TYR A 112 2.97 10.74 -16.99
C TYR A 112 2.63 11.07 -15.54
N CYS A 113 3.60 10.93 -14.61
CA CYS A 113 3.39 11.30 -13.22
C CYS A 113 3.01 12.77 -13.10
N SER A 114 1.96 13.04 -12.31
CA SER A 114 1.58 14.41 -12.05
C SER A 114 2.63 15.12 -11.17
N SER A 115 3.13 16.27 -11.61
CA SER A 115 4.10 17.08 -10.85
C SER A 115 3.49 17.75 -9.61
N ASN A 116 2.17 17.85 -9.58
CA ASN A 116 1.43 18.60 -8.57
C ASN A 116 0.45 17.71 -7.80
N GLY A 117 0.86 16.55 -7.40
CA GLY A 117 0.04 15.49 -6.84
C GLY A 117 -0.69 15.77 -5.53
N CYS A 118 -1.12 17.00 -5.31
CA CYS A 118 -2.00 17.35 -4.20
C CYS A 118 -3.41 17.68 -4.72
N LEU A 119 -4.41 17.55 -3.87
CA LEU A 119 -5.80 17.90 -4.18
C LEU A 119 -5.96 19.32 -4.72
N GLY A 120 -5.07 20.24 -4.33
CA GLY A 120 -5.08 21.61 -4.83
C GLY A 120 -4.76 21.77 -6.33
N ALA A 121 -4.29 20.72 -7.00
CA ALA A 121 -4.08 20.73 -8.45
C ALA A 121 -5.37 20.50 -9.26
N PHE A 122 -6.41 20.00 -8.64
CA PHE A 122 -7.72 19.77 -9.27
C PHE A 122 -8.65 20.95 -9.03
N GLU A 123 -9.52 21.25 -10.02
CA GLU A 123 -10.46 22.37 -9.94
C GLU A 123 -11.35 22.28 -8.70
N GLU A 124 -11.90 21.10 -8.39
CA GLU A 124 -12.73 20.84 -7.21
C GLU A 124 -11.95 20.31 -6.01
N GLY A 125 -10.63 20.25 -6.10
CA GLY A 125 -9.77 19.65 -5.06
C GLY A 125 -9.88 20.34 -3.71
N LYS A 126 -10.05 21.66 -3.68
CA LYS A 126 -10.26 22.44 -2.46
C LYS A 126 -11.59 22.10 -1.78
N ASP A 127 -12.65 21.97 -2.56
CA ASP A 127 -14.00 21.65 -2.07
C ASP A 127 -14.03 20.21 -1.54
N TYR A 128 -13.42 19.29 -2.27
CA TYR A 128 -13.27 17.90 -1.82
C TYR A 128 -12.48 17.83 -0.50
N TYR A 129 -11.35 18.54 -0.39
CA TYR A 129 -10.54 18.57 0.83
C TYR A 129 -11.32 19.13 2.01
N THR A 130 -12.10 20.18 1.80
CA THR A 130 -12.98 20.77 2.82
C THR A 130 -14.06 19.77 3.27
N ALA A 131 -14.66 19.06 2.33
CA ALA A 131 -15.64 18.01 2.64
C ALA A 131 -15.01 16.83 3.41
N LEU A 132 -13.81 16.44 3.04
CA LEU A 132 -13.05 15.39 3.71
C LEU A 132 -12.72 15.78 5.17
N ILE A 133 -12.21 16.99 5.40
CA ILE A 133 -11.93 17.50 6.75
C ILE A 133 -13.21 17.47 7.59
N ARG A 134 -14.30 17.97 7.09
CA ARG A 134 -15.61 17.96 7.80
C ARG A 134 -16.07 16.55 8.17
N SER A 135 -15.89 15.60 7.24
CA SER A 135 -16.23 14.20 7.45
C SER A 135 -15.40 13.55 8.56
N VAL A 136 -14.10 13.82 8.58
CA VAL A 136 -13.15 13.21 9.54
C VAL A 136 -13.24 13.87 10.91
N THR A 137 -13.39 15.20 10.97
CA THR A 137 -13.33 15.94 12.23
C THR A 137 -14.70 16.23 12.85
N GLY A 138 -15.77 16.11 12.06
CA GLY A 138 -17.14 16.46 12.49
C GLY A 138 -17.39 17.96 12.68
N THR A 139 -16.39 18.83 12.39
CA THR A 139 -16.55 20.29 12.45
C THR A 139 -17.06 20.86 11.13
N GLN A 140 -17.64 22.07 11.19
CA GLN A 140 -18.02 22.83 10.00
C GLN A 140 -16.99 23.93 9.64
N MET A 141 -15.89 24.00 10.37
CA MET A 141 -14.82 24.97 10.13
C MET A 141 -14.23 24.78 8.74
N SER A 142 -13.79 25.87 8.11
CA SER A 142 -12.93 25.83 6.95
C SER A 142 -11.51 25.36 7.33
N PRO A 143 -10.70 24.91 6.37
CA PRO A 143 -9.30 24.59 6.64
C PRO A 143 -8.53 25.75 7.28
N GLU A 144 -8.78 26.99 6.83
CA GLU A 144 -8.15 28.21 7.36
C GLU A 144 -8.57 28.45 8.82
N GLU A 145 -9.87 28.38 9.11
CA GLU A 145 -10.38 28.52 10.49
C GLU A 145 -9.84 27.43 11.43
N MET A 146 -9.59 26.23 10.91
CA MET A 146 -8.97 25.16 11.70
C MET A 146 -7.50 25.43 12.00
N ILE A 147 -6.75 25.99 11.06
CA ILE A 147 -5.34 26.38 11.27
C ILE A 147 -5.30 27.43 12.37
N ASP A 148 -6.09 28.50 12.24
CA ASP A 148 -6.15 29.57 13.23
C ASP A 148 -6.52 29.03 14.63
N TYR A 149 -7.49 28.13 14.70
CA TYR A 149 -7.90 27.48 15.96
C TYR A 149 -6.77 26.63 16.57
N ILE A 150 -6.04 25.87 15.74
CA ILE A 150 -4.93 25.03 16.20
C ILE A 150 -3.79 25.89 16.70
N ASP A 151 -3.45 26.97 16.00
CA ASP A 151 -2.38 27.89 16.38
C ASP A 151 -2.71 28.59 17.73
N GLU A 152 -3.95 29.07 17.90
CA GLU A 152 -4.39 29.64 19.18
C GLU A 152 -4.29 28.63 20.34
N ARG A 153 -4.74 27.38 20.10
CA ARG A 153 -4.67 26.33 21.12
C ARG A 153 -3.22 25.92 21.43
N LEU A 154 -2.34 25.92 20.43
CA LEU A 154 -0.93 25.63 20.61
C LEU A 154 -0.27 26.69 21.50
N ASP A 155 -0.52 27.98 21.23
CA ASP A 155 0.00 29.10 22.02
C ASP A 155 -0.49 29.06 23.48
N GLU A 156 -1.78 28.74 23.69
CA GLU A 156 -2.33 28.53 25.03
C GLU A 156 -1.61 27.38 25.76
N GLN A 157 -1.38 26.25 25.09
CA GLN A 157 -0.70 25.10 25.69
C GLN A 157 0.77 25.40 26.00
N ILE A 158 1.49 26.07 25.09
CA ILE A 158 2.88 26.50 25.31
C ILE A 158 2.95 27.43 26.53
N THR A 159 2.05 28.40 26.63
CA THR A 159 1.96 29.32 27.77
C THR A 159 1.70 28.56 29.07
N THR A 160 0.78 27.61 29.05
CA THR A 160 0.45 26.77 30.20
C THR A 160 1.65 25.93 30.63
N MET A 161 2.35 25.31 29.68
CA MET A 161 3.56 24.54 29.94
C MET A 161 4.65 25.41 30.55
N ALA A 162 4.84 26.63 30.05
CA ALA A 162 5.82 27.58 30.59
C ALA A 162 5.50 27.95 32.06
N VAL A 163 4.23 28.21 32.37
CA VAL A 163 3.78 28.50 33.74
C VAL A 163 4.02 27.29 34.68
N ILE A 164 3.71 26.08 34.22
CA ILE A 164 3.95 24.84 34.98
C ILE A 164 5.44 24.66 35.25
N ALA A 165 6.27 24.81 34.20
CA ALA A 165 7.72 24.69 34.31
C ALA A 165 8.31 25.71 35.28
N MET A 166 7.89 26.96 35.21
CA MET A 166 8.34 28.03 36.12
C MET A 166 7.88 27.77 37.58
N SER A 167 6.70 27.18 37.75
CA SER A 167 6.17 26.85 39.06
C SER A 167 6.78 25.58 39.66
N ASN A 168 7.40 24.75 38.85
CA ASN A 168 7.96 23.45 39.23
C ASN A 168 9.37 23.27 38.63
N PRO A 169 10.39 24.04 39.08
CA PRO A 169 11.72 24.01 38.47
C PRO A 169 12.38 22.62 38.45
N GLN A 170 11.95 21.70 39.33
CA GLN A 170 12.45 20.34 39.40
C GLN A 170 12.08 19.50 38.17
N ILE A 171 11.06 19.86 37.39
CA ILE A 171 10.64 19.13 36.18
C ILE A 171 11.63 19.35 35.01
N ILE A 172 12.45 20.42 35.07
CA ILE A 172 13.37 20.80 33.99
C ILE A 172 14.78 20.22 34.23
N GLN A 173 15.03 19.61 35.38
CA GLN A 173 16.37 19.15 35.80
C GLN A 173 16.68 17.68 35.45
N ASP A 174 15.75 16.92 34.88
CA ASP A 174 15.91 15.58 34.33
C ASP A 174 15.89 15.63 32.78
#